data_14eb24ee9c2b8da8e22e21b493d5c3aa
#
_entry.id   14eb24ee9c2b8da8e22e21b493d5c3aa
#
_cell.length_a   1.000
_cell.length_b   1.000
_cell.length_c   1.000
_cell.angle_alpha   90.00
_cell.angle_beta   90.00
_cell.angle_gamma   90.00
#
_symmetry.space_group_name_H-M   'P 1'
#
loop_
_entity.id
_entity.type
_entity.pdbx_description
1 polymer ?
#
loop_
_entity_poly.entity_id
_entity_poly.type
_entity_poly.pdbx_seq_one_letter_code
_entity_poly.pdbx_strand_id
1 'polypeptide(L)'
;MKLLKLLKTLAVVAIAFGGLTIFSGGRALFGGAEAQAAVGDAVAFVLWFNFLAGFAYVLTGIGLLRRWVWSAMASAALALATAIATVAFAAHVMTGGHYEMRTVGALALRLGFWVLVAVVAKRCTSR
;
A
#
# COMPACT_ATOMS: atom_id res chain seq x y z
N MET A 1 -14.97 10.95 -18.34
CA MET A 1 -14.41 12.23 -17.88
C MET A 1 -14.20 12.27 -16.37
N LYS A 2 -15.25 12.01 -15.60
CA LYS A 2 -15.13 11.96 -14.12
C LYS A 2 -14.19 10.87 -13.65
N LEU A 3 -14.24 9.69 -14.28
CA LEU A 3 -13.35 8.57 -13.91
C LEU A 3 -11.89 8.91 -14.17
N LEU A 4 -11.62 9.62 -15.27
CA LEU A 4 -10.23 10.00 -15.59
C LEU A 4 -9.69 11.00 -14.58
N LYS A 5 -10.49 11.98 -14.16
CA LYS A 5 -10.10 12.91 -13.10
C LYS A 5 -9.87 12.18 -11.78
N LEU A 6 -10.76 11.24 -11.45
CA LEU A 6 -10.61 10.43 -10.25
C LEU A 6 -9.32 9.61 -10.32
N LEU A 7 -9.03 9.01 -11.47
CA LEU A 7 -7.81 8.23 -11.65
C LEU A 7 -6.56 9.09 -11.42
N LYS A 8 -6.53 10.30 -11.96
CA LYS A 8 -5.41 11.23 -11.77
C LYS A 8 -5.25 11.60 -10.30
N THR A 9 -6.36 11.88 -9.61
CA THR A 9 -6.34 12.19 -8.19
C THR A 9 -5.79 11.00 -7.39
N LEU A 10 -6.28 9.80 -7.68
CA LEU A 10 -5.81 8.59 -7.00
C LEU A 10 -4.33 8.33 -7.28
N ALA A 11 -3.87 8.63 -8.49
CA ALA A 11 -2.46 8.48 -8.85
C ALA A 11 -1.57 9.40 -8.02
N VAL A 12 -1.97 10.66 -7.86
CA VAL A 12 -1.23 11.62 -7.03
C VAL A 12 -1.22 11.17 -5.57
N VAL A 13 -2.37 10.72 -5.08
CA VAL A 13 -2.47 10.20 -3.70
C VAL A 13 -1.57 8.97 -3.53
N ALA A 14 -1.52 8.08 -4.55
CA ALA A 14 -0.67 6.89 -4.50
C ALA A 14 0.81 7.27 -4.39
N ILE A 15 1.25 8.28 -5.16
CA ILE A 15 2.64 8.74 -5.13
C ILE A 15 2.95 9.32 -3.75
N ALA A 16 2.09 10.17 -3.22
CA ALA A 16 2.27 10.77 -1.90
C ALA A 16 2.27 9.70 -0.80
N PHE A 17 1.33 8.77 -0.89
CA PHE A 17 1.18 7.67 0.07
C PHE A 17 2.40 6.76 0.03
N GLY A 18 2.88 6.45 -1.19
CA GLY A 18 4.09 5.64 -1.36
C GLY A 18 5.31 6.32 -0.76
N GLY A 19 5.48 7.61 -1.01
CA GLY A 19 6.58 8.37 -0.44
C GLY A 19 6.57 8.39 1.08
N LEU A 20 5.40 8.61 1.68
CA LEU A 20 5.23 8.56 3.13
C LEU A 20 5.49 7.17 3.69
N THR A 21 5.04 6.13 2.97
CA THR A 21 5.24 4.74 3.39
C THR A 21 6.73 4.37 3.33
N ILE A 22 7.46 4.81 2.31
CA ILE A 22 8.90 4.59 2.21
C ILE A 22 9.59 5.28 3.38
N PHE A 23 9.26 6.52 3.64
CA PHE A 23 9.87 7.29 4.72
C PHE A 23 9.61 6.64 6.08
N SER A 24 8.34 6.35 6.40
CA SER A 24 7.99 5.80 7.70
C SER A 24 8.46 4.35 7.86
N GLY A 25 8.38 3.55 6.81
CA GLY A 25 8.88 2.17 6.83
C GLY A 25 10.39 2.11 6.96
N GLY A 26 11.08 2.97 6.21
CA GLY A 26 12.54 3.04 6.31
C GLY A 26 12.99 3.47 7.68
N ARG A 27 12.30 4.44 8.27
CA ARG A 27 12.60 4.89 9.63
C ARG A 27 12.37 3.78 10.65
N ALA A 28 11.26 3.03 10.51
CA ALA A 28 10.94 1.92 11.40
C ALA A 28 11.98 0.79 11.32
N LEU A 29 12.46 0.50 10.10
CA LEU A 29 13.39 -0.61 9.89
C LEU A 29 14.84 -0.24 10.13
N PHE A 30 15.24 0.99 9.82
CA PHE A 30 16.65 1.41 9.80
C PHE A 30 16.99 2.56 10.72
N GLY A 31 16.01 3.13 11.42
CA GLY A 31 16.17 4.34 12.23
C GLY A 31 16.75 4.11 13.62
N GLY A 32 17.07 2.88 13.99
CA GLY A 32 17.66 2.56 15.27
C GLY A 32 16.63 2.30 16.37
N ALA A 33 17.12 2.22 17.61
CA ALA A 33 16.31 1.81 18.76
C ALA A 33 15.13 2.73 19.04
N GLU A 34 15.33 4.05 18.91
CA GLU A 34 14.26 5.02 19.14
C GLU A 34 13.10 4.85 18.16
N ALA A 35 13.44 4.69 16.87
CA ALA A 35 12.42 4.51 15.85
C ALA A 35 11.70 3.19 16.02
N GLN A 36 12.43 2.13 16.39
CA GLN A 36 11.83 0.83 16.64
C GLN A 36 10.92 0.85 17.87
N ALA A 37 11.31 1.57 18.91
CA ALA A 37 10.47 1.74 20.10
C ALA A 37 9.18 2.49 19.75
N ALA A 38 9.24 3.46 18.83
CA ALA A 38 8.09 4.25 18.42
C ALA A 38 7.03 3.43 17.69
N VAL A 39 7.41 2.32 17.00
CA VAL A 39 6.43 1.47 16.31
C VAL A 39 5.86 0.37 17.20
N GLY A 40 6.43 0.18 18.40
CA GLY A 40 5.91 -0.78 19.38
C GLY A 40 5.96 -2.21 18.91
N ASP A 41 4.83 -2.92 19.00
CA ASP A 41 4.72 -4.34 18.62
C ASP A 41 4.40 -4.55 17.15
N ALA A 42 4.83 -3.65 16.27
CA ALA A 42 4.57 -3.78 14.86
C ALA A 42 5.15 -5.10 14.31
N VAL A 43 4.38 -5.73 13.42
CA VAL A 43 4.75 -7.02 12.86
C VAL A 43 5.83 -6.83 11.79
N ALA A 44 6.97 -7.50 11.97
CA ALA A 44 8.15 -7.27 11.13
C ALA A 44 7.88 -7.50 9.63
N PHE A 45 7.20 -8.59 9.27
CA PHE A 45 6.95 -8.85 7.85
C PHE A 45 6.02 -7.81 7.22
N VAL A 46 5.12 -7.22 8.01
CA VAL A 46 4.24 -6.16 7.51
C VAL A 46 5.05 -4.88 7.30
N LEU A 47 5.99 -4.57 8.20
CA LEU A 47 6.87 -3.41 8.02
C LEU A 47 7.68 -3.52 6.72
N TRP A 48 8.28 -4.69 6.47
CA TRP A 48 9.04 -4.92 5.25
C TRP A 48 8.14 -4.87 4.02
N PHE A 49 6.97 -5.50 4.09
CA PHE A 49 6.02 -5.46 2.99
C PHE A 49 5.64 -4.02 2.66
N ASN A 50 5.28 -3.22 3.66
CA ASN A 50 4.88 -1.84 3.45
C ASN A 50 6.00 -0.99 2.88
N PHE A 51 7.22 -1.16 3.39
CA PHE A 51 8.38 -0.42 2.91
C PHE A 51 8.63 -0.70 1.43
N LEU A 52 8.67 -1.97 1.05
CA LEU A 52 8.89 -2.37 -0.33
C LEU A 52 7.71 -1.97 -1.22
N ALA A 53 6.50 -2.12 -0.72
CA ALA A 53 5.29 -1.75 -1.45
C ALA A 53 5.25 -0.25 -1.73
N GLY A 54 5.82 0.58 -0.83
CA GLY A 54 5.89 2.02 -1.04
C GLY A 54 6.55 2.40 -2.36
N PHE A 55 7.62 1.71 -2.73
CA PHE A 55 8.27 1.93 -4.03
C PHE A 55 7.34 1.55 -5.17
N ALA A 56 6.62 0.43 -5.04
CA ALA A 56 5.66 0.01 -6.04
C ALA A 56 4.48 1.01 -6.14
N TYR A 57 4.06 1.59 -5.03
CA TYR A 57 3.01 2.61 -5.01
C TYR A 57 3.42 3.83 -5.83
N VAL A 58 4.64 4.32 -5.63
CA VAL A 58 5.14 5.48 -6.37
C VAL A 58 5.22 5.16 -7.85
N LEU A 59 5.81 4.03 -8.20
CA LEU A 59 5.97 3.63 -9.60
C LEU A 59 4.61 3.44 -10.29
N THR A 60 3.68 2.76 -9.62
CA THR A 60 2.35 2.55 -10.16
C THR A 60 1.59 3.86 -10.29
N GLY A 61 1.74 4.76 -9.32
CA GLY A 61 1.13 6.09 -9.38
C GLY A 61 1.61 6.89 -10.59
N ILE A 62 2.91 6.85 -10.86
CA ILE A 62 3.48 7.50 -12.04
C ILE A 62 2.91 6.86 -13.31
N GLY A 63 2.83 5.53 -13.35
CA GLY A 63 2.25 4.81 -14.48
C GLY A 63 0.79 5.18 -14.73
N LEU A 64 0.02 5.36 -13.67
CA LEU A 64 -1.38 5.78 -13.79
C LEU A 64 -1.49 7.21 -14.33
N LEU A 65 -0.63 8.13 -13.87
CA LEU A 65 -0.61 9.50 -14.38
C LEU A 65 -0.26 9.55 -15.86
N ARG A 66 0.67 8.72 -16.29
CA ARG A 66 1.11 8.65 -17.68
C ARG A 66 0.25 7.70 -18.51
N ARG A 67 -0.70 7.03 -17.87
CA ARG A 67 -1.62 6.09 -18.50
C ARG A 67 -0.88 4.94 -19.21
N TRP A 68 0.20 4.47 -18.58
CA TRP A 68 0.92 3.30 -19.07
C TRP A 68 0.02 2.07 -19.01
N VAL A 69 0.11 1.23 -20.02
CA VAL A 69 -0.78 0.07 -20.18
C VAL A 69 -0.72 -0.88 -18.99
N TRP A 70 0.46 -1.09 -18.42
CA TRP A 70 0.65 -2.04 -17.32
C TRP A 70 0.11 -1.53 -15.97
N SER A 71 -0.20 -0.24 -15.87
CA SER A 71 -0.52 0.36 -14.55
C SER A 71 -1.80 -0.20 -13.93
N ALA A 72 -2.80 -0.54 -14.75
CA ALA A 72 -4.03 -1.15 -14.23
C ALA A 72 -3.75 -2.53 -13.65
N MET A 73 -2.93 -3.32 -14.33
CA MET A 73 -2.53 -4.65 -13.85
C MET A 73 -1.68 -4.53 -12.60
N ALA A 74 -0.77 -3.55 -12.55
CA ALA A 74 0.06 -3.30 -11.37
C ALA A 74 -0.80 -2.92 -10.16
N SER A 75 -1.84 -2.10 -10.37
CA SER A 75 -2.79 -1.73 -9.30
C SER A 75 -3.52 -2.96 -8.76
N ALA A 76 -3.97 -3.84 -9.66
CA ALA A 76 -4.62 -5.09 -9.25
C ALA A 76 -3.65 -6.00 -8.50
N ALA A 77 -2.40 -6.07 -8.94
CA ALA A 77 -1.37 -6.86 -8.28
C ALA A 77 -1.09 -6.32 -6.87
N LEU A 78 -1.05 -5.00 -6.71
CA LEU A 78 -0.87 -4.38 -5.38
C LEU A 78 -2.05 -4.67 -4.46
N ALA A 79 -3.28 -4.62 -4.98
CA ALA A 79 -4.47 -4.97 -4.21
C ALA A 79 -4.40 -6.43 -3.75
N LEU A 80 -4.02 -7.33 -4.65
CA LEU A 80 -3.90 -8.75 -4.34
C LEU A 80 -2.79 -9.00 -3.31
N ALA A 81 -1.63 -8.39 -3.50
CA ALA A 81 -0.51 -8.53 -2.56
C ALA A 81 -0.90 -8.02 -1.18
N THR A 82 -1.61 -6.89 -1.11
CA THR A 82 -2.08 -6.33 0.15
C THR A 82 -3.10 -7.26 0.81
N ALA A 83 -3.98 -7.88 0.01
CA ALA A 83 -4.95 -8.85 0.54
C ALA A 83 -4.23 -10.06 1.13
N ILE A 84 -3.20 -10.57 0.45
CA ILE A 84 -2.40 -11.70 0.96
C ILE A 84 -1.70 -11.31 2.26
N ALA A 85 -1.09 -10.13 2.31
CA ALA A 85 -0.45 -9.64 3.53
C ALA A 85 -1.44 -9.49 4.68
N THR A 86 -2.66 -9.04 4.38
CA THR A 86 -3.73 -8.90 5.38
C THR A 86 -4.14 -10.26 5.94
N VAL A 87 -4.27 -11.27 5.08
CA VAL A 87 -4.60 -12.64 5.53
C VAL A 87 -3.47 -13.20 6.39
N ALA A 88 -2.22 -13.00 5.99
CA ALA A 88 -1.07 -13.45 6.78
C ALA A 88 -1.03 -12.75 8.14
N PHE A 89 -1.33 -11.46 8.17
CA PHE A 89 -1.39 -10.70 9.40
C PHE A 89 -2.52 -11.22 10.32
N ALA A 90 -3.70 -11.50 9.75
CA ALA A 90 -4.81 -12.04 10.50
C ALA A 90 -4.45 -13.41 11.12
N ALA A 91 -3.76 -14.27 10.37
CA ALA A 91 -3.29 -15.55 10.88
C ALA A 91 -2.31 -15.34 12.03
N HIS A 92 -1.40 -14.36 11.91
CA HIS A 92 -0.46 -14.02 12.98
C HIS A 92 -1.19 -13.62 14.26
N VAL A 93 -2.21 -12.77 14.14
CA VAL A 93 -3.02 -12.31 15.29
C VAL A 93 -3.79 -13.48 15.92
N MET A 94 -4.38 -14.32 15.08
CA MET A 94 -5.19 -15.46 15.57
C MET A 94 -4.36 -16.53 16.28
N THR A 95 -3.07 -16.61 15.98
CA THR A 95 -2.16 -17.53 16.66
C THR A 95 -1.50 -16.91 17.89
N GLY A 96 -1.99 -15.75 18.34
CA GLY A 96 -1.52 -15.10 19.55
C GLY A 96 -0.34 -14.17 19.38
N GLY A 97 0.00 -13.82 18.13
CA GLY A 97 1.09 -12.89 17.88
C GLY A 97 0.78 -11.47 18.33
N HIS A 98 1.80 -10.77 18.76
CA HIS A 98 1.65 -9.35 19.13
C HIS A 98 1.47 -8.48 17.90
N TYR A 99 0.63 -7.46 18.01
CA TYR A 99 0.37 -6.54 16.90
C TYR A 99 -0.04 -5.17 17.43
N GLU A 100 0.06 -4.17 16.54
CA GLU A 100 -0.42 -2.81 16.83
C GLU A 100 -1.72 -2.56 16.10
N MET A 101 -2.68 -1.92 16.77
CA MET A 101 -3.97 -1.59 16.14
C MET A 101 -3.79 -0.68 14.91
N ARG A 102 -2.74 0.14 14.89
CA ARG A 102 -2.40 0.96 13.72
C ARG A 102 -2.14 0.13 12.48
N THR A 103 -1.56 -1.07 12.64
CA THR A 103 -1.32 -1.97 11.52
C THR A 103 -2.64 -2.47 10.93
N VAL A 104 -3.61 -2.77 11.78
CA VAL A 104 -4.94 -3.18 11.33
C VAL A 104 -5.56 -2.11 10.45
N GLY A 105 -5.58 -0.86 10.95
CA GLY A 105 -6.13 0.26 10.21
C GLY A 105 -5.36 0.54 8.93
N ALA A 106 -4.03 0.48 8.97
CA ALA A 106 -3.19 0.73 7.81
C ALA A 106 -3.43 -0.30 6.71
N LEU A 107 -3.51 -1.59 7.05
CA LEU A 107 -3.76 -2.64 6.06
C LEU A 107 -5.16 -2.50 5.46
N ALA A 108 -6.16 -2.20 6.28
CA ALA A 108 -7.52 -2.01 5.80
C ALA A 108 -7.59 -0.83 4.83
N LEU A 109 -6.95 0.28 5.18
CA LEU A 109 -6.91 1.48 4.33
C LEU A 109 -6.21 1.19 3.00
N ARG A 110 -5.05 0.53 3.06
CA ARG A 110 -4.28 0.20 1.86
C ARG A 110 -5.04 -0.74 0.93
N LEU A 111 -5.65 -1.76 1.50
CA LEU A 111 -6.42 -2.73 0.72
C LEU A 111 -7.59 -2.03 0.03
N GLY A 112 -8.37 -1.23 0.77
CA GLY A 112 -9.49 -0.50 0.21
C GLY A 112 -9.06 0.47 -0.87
N PHE A 113 -7.98 1.21 -0.63
CA PHE A 113 -7.42 2.17 -1.59
C PHE A 113 -7.03 1.48 -2.90
N TRP A 114 -6.25 0.39 -2.82
CA TRP A 114 -5.76 -0.27 -4.03
C TRP A 114 -6.84 -1.03 -4.77
N VAL A 115 -7.85 -1.56 -4.08
CA VAL A 115 -9.02 -2.13 -4.73
C VAL A 115 -9.74 -1.04 -5.54
N LEU A 116 -9.95 0.14 -4.94
CA LEU A 116 -10.57 1.27 -5.62
C LEU A 116 -9.75 1.69 -6.84
N VAL A 117 -8.44 1.84 -6.68
CA VAL A 117 -7.54 2.23 -7.79
C VAL A 117 -7.62 1.20 -8.91
N ALA A 118 -7.56 -0.09 -8.57
CA ALA A 118 -7.61 -1.16 -9.56
C ALA A 118 -8.91 -1.12 -10.36
N VAL A 119 -10.04 -0.93 -9.69
CA VAL A 119 -11.34 -0.85 -10.37
C VAL A 119 -11.40 0.36 -11.29
N VAL A 120 -11.00 1.53 -10.80
CA VAL A 120 -11.03 2.76 -11.60
C VAL A 120 -10.08 2.66 -12.78
N ALA A 121 -8.86 2.16 -12.57
CA ALA A 121 -7.87 2.01 -13.63
C ALA A 121 -8.35 1.05 -14.70
N LYS A 122 -8.95 -0.07 -14.30
CA LYS A 122 -9.49 -1.04 -15.25
C LYS A 122 -10.60 -0.42 -16.10
N ARG A 123 -11.49 0.34 -15.47
CA ARG A 123 -12.57 1.01 -16.22
C ARG A 123 -12.05 2.04 -17.21
N CYS A 124 -10.96 2.72 -16.85
CA CYS A 124 -10.35 3.70 -17.75
C CYS A 124 -9.63 3.05 -18.91
N THR A 125 -9.08 1.84 -18.73
CA THR A 125 -8.31 1.17 -19.78
C THR A 125 -9.15 0.24 -20.65
N SER A 126 -10.32 -0.21 -20.18
CA SER A 126 -11.15 -1.15 -20.93
C SER A 126 -12.01 -0.47 -21.99
N ARG A 127 -11.75 0.76 -22.30
CA ARG A 127 -12.38 1.47 -23.39
C ARG A 127 -11.45 1.53 -24.60
#